data_45639a6a3d999ca5cda1670885333808
#
_entry.id   45639a6a3d999ca5cda1670885333808
#
_cell.length_a   1.000
_cell.length_b   1.000
_cell.length_c   1.000
_cell.angle_alpha   90.00
_cell.angle_beta   90.00
_cell.angle_gamma   90.00
#
_symmetry.space_group_name_H-M   'P 1'
#
loop_
_entity.id
_entity.type
_entity.pdbx_description
1 polymer ?
#
loop_
_entity_poly.entity_id
_entity_poly.type
_entity_poly.pdbx_seq_one_letter_code
_entity_poly.pdbx_strand_id
1 'polypeptide(L)'
;MKINQDTALRGEKVTLVPYTAAHVPRYHEWMQSEELQRLTASEPLSLEQEYEMQRSWRDDADKCTFIVLDSERWPGQVEENSMVGDVNLFLTNSEDPTVGEIEIMIAEPSCRGRGFGKEATLLMMAYGVKKLGITKFEAKIGQENEASICMFKKLHFKEVAVNSVFQEVTLRLDISDQERQWLMEQTNHMDEKSYTELKQPAGVL
;
A
#
# COMPACT_ATOMS: atom_id res chain seq x y z
N MET A 1 9.46 -5.11 5.79
CA MET A 1 10.69 -5.53 5.04
C MET A 1 11.74 -4.44 5.10
N LYS A 2 12.99 -4.86 5.12
CA LYS A 2 14.11 -3.88 5.02
C LYS A 2 14.46 -3.50 3.58
N ILE A 3 14.01 -4.27 2.60
CA ILE A 3 14.33 -4.03 1.18
C ILE A 3 13.86 -2.66 0.70
N ASN A 4 12.73 -2.17 1.20
CA ASN A 4 12.17 -0.88 0.79
C ASN A 4 12.48 0.28 1.75
N GLN A 5 13.37 0.10 2.73
CA GLN A 5 13.60 1.08 3.81
C GLN A 5 14.12 2.45 3.33
N ASP A 6 14.72 2.52 2.16
CA ASP A 6 15.16 3.77 1.52
C ASP A 6 14.58 3.95 0.11
N THR A 7 13.45 3.32 -0.17
CA THR A 7 12.81 3.36 -1.48
C THR A 7 11.60 4.27 -1.47
N ALA A 8 11.56 5.24 -2.38
CA ALA A 8 10.37 6.01 -2.71
C ALA A 8 9.92 5.70 -4.15
N LEU A 9 8.63 5.50 -4.34
CA LEU A 9 8.01 5.27 -5.65
C LEU A 9 7.14 6.47 -5.97
N ARG A 10 7.60 7.29 -6.91
CA ARG A 10 6.90 8.51 -7.29
C ARG A 10 5.98 8.25 -8.47
N GLY A 11 4.69 8.47 -8.27
CA GLY A 11 3.66 8.46 -9.30
C GLY A 11 3.19 9.87 -9.67
N GLU A 12 2.10 9.94 -10.42
CA GLU A 12 1.49 11.22 -10.80
C GLU A 12 0.67 11.82 -9.65
N LYS A 13 -0.16 11.01 -9.02
CA LYS A 13 -1.08 11.42 -7.95
C LYS A 13 -0.52 11.15 -6.56
N VAL A 14 0.22 10.06 -6.42
CA VAL A 14 0.74 9.59 -5.14
C VAL A 14 2.23 9.32 -5.20
N THR A 15 2.87 9.44 -4.06
CA THR A 15 4.23 8.98 -3.82
C THR A 15 4.21 7.98 -2.67
N LEU A 16 4.80 6.81 -2.87
CA LEU A 16 4.94 5.80 -1.84
C LEU A 16 6.28 5.95 -1.14
N VAL A 17 6.26 6.03 0.18
CA VAL A 17 7.48 6.16 1.01
C VAL A 17 7.49 5.09 2.10
N PRO A 18 8.67 4.71 2.64
CA PRO A 18 8.73 3.73 3.71
C PRO A 18 7.98 4.21 4.96
N TYR A 19 7.36 3.27 5.68
CA TYR A 19 6.73 3.57 6.96
C TYR A 19 7.81 3.77 8.04
N THR A 20 7.86 4.95 8.61
CA THR A 20 8.83 5.35 9.65
C THR A 20 8.13 5.77 10.94
N ALA A 21 8.90 5.92 12.01
CA ALA A 21 8.38 6.40 13.28
C ALA A 21 7.72 7.80 13.18
N ALA A 22 8.18 8.66 12.27
CA ALA A 22 7.60 9.99 12.06
C ALA A 22 6.14 9.95 11.58
N HIS A 23 5.74 8.88 10.88
CA HIS A 23 4.37 8.70 10.40
C HIS A 23 3.40 8.18 11.47
N VAL A 24 3.92 7.58 12.56
CA VAL A 24 3.10 6.86 13.54
C VAL A 24 2.04 7.73 14.19
N PRO A 25 2.29 8.99 14.62
CA PRO A 25 1.25 9.82 15.23
C PRO A 25 0.04 10.03 14.30
N ARG A 26 0.26 10.30 13.03
CA ARG A 26 -0.82 10.47 12.04
C ARG A 26 -1.55 9.17 11.76
N TYR A 27 -0.81 8.08 11.60
CA TYR A 27 -1.37 6.75 11.42
C TYR A 27 -2.24 6.34 12.61
N HIS A 28 -1.79 6.62 13.83
CA HIS A 28 -2.54 6.38 15.05
C HIS A 28 -3.85 7.18 15.09
N GLU A 29 -3.87 8.45 14.66
CA GLU A 29 -5.09 9.23 14.52
C GLU A 29 -6.09 8.58 13.58
N TRP A 30 -5.65 8.08 12.43
CA TRP A 30 -6.53 7.35 11.50
C TRP A 30 -7.16 6.13 12.16
N MET A 31 -6.37 5.37 12.91
CA MET A 31 -6.82 4.12 13.53
C MET A 31 -7.69 4.31 14.77
N GLN A 32 -8.00 5.56 15.15
CA GLN A 32 -9.08 5.88 16.11
C GLN A 32 -10.47 5.82 15.47
N SER A 33 -10.56 5.82 14.15
CA SER A 33 -11.82 5.71 13.41
C SER A 33 -12.37 4.28 13.48
N GLU A 34 -13.59 4.12 14.01
CA GLU A 34 -14.29 2.82 14.04
C GLU A 34 -14.52 2.27 12.64
N GLU A 35 -14.80 3.15 11.66
CA GLU A 35 -14.94 2.76 10.26
C GLU A 35 -13.66 2.13 9.71
N LEU A 36 -12.51 2.78 9.92
CA LEU A 36 -11.22 2.26 9.45
C LEU A 36 -10.83 0.98 10.18
N GLN A 37 -11.07 0.87 11.48
CA GLN A 37 -10.85 -0.35 12.25
C GLN A 37 -11.65 -1.52 11.66
N ARG A 38 -12.92 -1.28 11.33
CA ARG A 38 -13.79 -2.29 10.72
C ARG A 38 -13.34 -2.68 9.31
N LEU A 39 -13.08 -1.69 8.44
CA LEU A 39 -12.68 -1.93 7.05
C LEU A 39 -11.32 -2.63 6.92
N THR A 40 -10.42 -2.41 7.87
CA THR A 40 -9.08 -3.01 7.91
C THR A 40 -8.97 -4.23 8.85
N ALA A 41 -10.08 -4.63 9.48
CA ALA A 41 -10.12 -5.68 10.49
C ALA A 41 -9.06 -5.48 11.60
N SER A 42 -8.91 -4.24 12.05
CA SER A 42 -7.92 -3.81 13.05
C SER A 42 -8.58 -3.53 14.39
N GLU A 43 -7.84 -3.73 15.47
CA GLU A 43 -8.23 -3.35 16.82
C GLU A 43 -7.55 -2.04 17.22
N PRO A 44 -8.18 -1.24 18.12
CA PRO A 44 -7.56 -0.01 18.61
C PRO A 44 -6.30 -0.33 19.42
N LEU A 45 -5.23 0.41 19.15
CA LEU A 45 -3.96 0.31 19.85
C LEU A 45 -3.64 1.63 20.58
N SER A 46 -2.84 1.56 21.63
CA SER A 46 -2.22 2.75 22.20
C SER A 46 -1.17 3.32 21.25
N LEU A 47 -0.77 4.57 21.44
CA LEU A 47 0.30 5.17 20.64
C LEU A 47 1.61 4.40 20.78
N GLU A 48 1.95 3.93 21.97
CA GLU A 48 3.14 3.09 22.20
C GLU A 48 3.09 1.79 21.41
N GLN A 49 1.94 1.11 21.44
CA GLN A 49 1.71 -0.11 20.64
C GLN A 49 1.79 0.15 19.13
N GLU A 50 1.34 1.32 18.65
CA GLU A 50 1.51 1.70 17.24
C GLU A 50 3.00 1.85 16.87
N TYR A 51 3.82 2.45 17.74
CA TYR A 51 5.27 2.52 17.52
C TYR A 51 5.92 1.13 17.49
N GLU A 52 5.51 0.24 18.39
CA GLU A 52 5.99 -1.15 18.42
C GLU A 52 5.59 -1.89 17.14
N MET A 53 4.36 -1.72 16.69
CA MET A 53 3.85 -2.31 15.45
C MET A 53 4.63 -1.80 14.24
N GLN A 54 4.92 -0.50 14.16
CA GLN A 54 5.74 0.06 13.08
C GLN A 54 7.12 -0.58 13.03
N ARG A 55 7.77 -0.77 14.16
CA ARG A 55 9.08 -1.47 14.22
C ARG A 55 8.97 -2.92 13.78
N SER A 56 7.93 -3.62 14.24
CA SER A 56 7.65 -5.00 13.85
C SER A 56 7.47 -5.12 12.32
N TRP A 57 6.70 -4.24 11.73
CA TRP A 57 6.46 -4.24 10.27
C TRP A 57 7.73 -3.95 9.48
N ARG A 58 8.55 -3.03 9.96
CA ARG A 58 9.87 -2.74 9.34
C ARG A 58 10.77 -3.96 9.32
N ASP A 59 10.79 -4.71 10.40
CA ASP A 59 11.71 -5.84 10.61
C ASP A 59 11.17 -7.17 10.04
N ASP A 60 9.88 -7.25 9.74
CA ASP A 60 9.24 -8.44 9.17
C ASP A 60 9.67 -8.64 7.72
N ALA A 61 10.33 -9.78 7.44
CA ALA A 61 10.81 -10.13 6.10
C ALA A 61 9.67 -10.42 5.10
N ASP A 62 8.47 -10.71 5.61
CA ASP A 62 7.31 -11.12 4.82
C ASP A 62 6.28 -10.00 4.63
N LYS A 63 6.59 -8.79 5.06
CA LYS A 63 5.72 -7.63 4.96
C LYS A 63 6.43 -6.42 4.38
N CYS A 64 5.94 -5.93 3.23
CA CYS A 64 6.40 -4.70 2.61
C CYS A 64 5.33 -3.61 2.75
N THR A 65 5.65 -2.53 3.47
CA THR A 65 4.73 -1.43 3.76
C THR A 65 5.24 -0.14 3.15
N PHE A 66 4.33 0.59 2.49
CA PHE A 66 4.55 1.98 2.09
C PHE A 66 3.44 2.86 2.65
N ILE A 67 3.79 4.07 3.07
CA ILE A 67 2.85 5.16 3.31
C ILE A 67 2.56 5.84 1.98
N VAL A 68 1.31 6.18 1.75
CA VAL A 68 0.85 6.87 0.55
C VAL A 68 0.78 8.36 0.85
N LEU A 69 1.55 9.15 0.09
CA LEU A 69 1.55 10.60 0.16
C LEU A 69 0.85 11.20 -1.06
N ASP A 70 0.15 12.32 -0.87
CA ASP A 70 -0.38 13.13 -1.96
C ASP A 70 0.79 13.86 -2.65
N SER A 71 1.05 13.54 -3.93
CA SER A 71 2.15 14.11 -4.70
C SER A 71 2.01 15.62 -4.97
N GLU A 72 0.81 16.18 -4.90
CA GLU A 72 0.61 17.62 -5.01
C GLU A 72 1.08 18.37 -3.75
N ARG A 73 1.01 17.71 -2.59
CA ARG A 73 1.38 18.30 -1.30
C ARG A 73 2.85 18.08 -0.97
N TRP A 74 3.38 16.93 -1.28
CA TRP A 74 4.76 16.57 -0.93
C TRP A 74 5.67 16.58 -2.17
N PRO A 75 6.88 17.15 -2.09
CA PRO A 75 7.60 17.58 -0.89
C PRO A 75 7.39 19.05 -0.45
N GLY A 76 6.45 19.76 -1.03
CA GLY A 76 6.21 21.17 -0.71
C GLY A 76 5.65 21.44 0.68
N GLN A 77 5.05 20.44 1.32
CA GLN A 77 4.53 20.48 2.69
C GLN A 77 5.23 19.45 3.57
N VAL A 78 5.02 19.56 4.88
CA VAL A 78 5.46 18.55 5.85
C VAL A 78 4.88 17.20 5.46
N GLU A 79 5.71 16.18 5.48
CA GLU A 79 5.37 14.83 4.99
C GLU A 79 4.14 14.24 5.69
N GLU A 80 4.05 14.39 7.01
CA GLU A 80 2.93 13.90 7.81
C GLU A 80 1.60 14.53 7.39
N ASN A 81 1.62 15.79 6.94
CA ASN A 81 0.43 16.48 6.43
C ASN A 81 0.03 16.04 5.02
N SER A 82 0.93 15.36 4.33
CA SER A 82 0.71 14.84 2.97
C SER A 82 0.25 13.39 2.96
N MET A 83 0.22 12.73 4.11
CA MET A 83 -0.20 11.34 4.26
C MET A 83 -1.68 11.17 3.96
N VAL A 84 -2.03 10.18 3.14
CA VAL A 84 -3.42 9.88 2.76
C VAL A 84 -3.82 8.42 3.01
N GLY A 85 -2.86 7.53 3.19
CA GLY A 85 -3.13 6.11 3.43
C GLY A 85 -1.87 5.27 3.51
N ASP A 86 -2.04 3.97 3.38
CA ASP A 86 -0.96 3.00 3.28
C ASP A 86 -1.28 1.91 2.26
N VAL A 87 -0.25 1.24 1.78
CA VAL A 87 -0.34 0.05 0.95
C VAL A 87 0.66 -0.99 1.41
N ASN A 88 0.22 -2.23 1.50
CA ASN A 88 0.98 -3.35 2.03
C ASN A 88 0.99 -4.52 1.07
N LEU A 89 2.09 -5.25 1.07
CA LEU A 89 2.23 -6.52 0.39
C LEU A 89 2.76 -7.57 1.36
N PHE A 90 1.99 -8.64 1.56
CA PHE A 90 2.33 -9.73 2.47
C PHE A 90 2.73 -10.98 1.68
N LEU A 91 3.80 -11.63 2.09
CA LEU A 91 4.19 -12.96 1.61
C LEU A 91 3.64 -14.00 2.60
N THR A 92 2.36 -14.33 2.46
CA THR A 92 1.63 -15.18 3.43
C THR A 92 1.76 -16.67 3.17
N ASN A 93 2.19 -17.05 1.95
CA ASN A 93 2.35 -18.46 1.58
C ASN A 93 3.83 -18.86 1.68
N SER A 94 4.18 -19.59 2.74
CA SER A 94 5.55 -20.04 2.98
C SER A 94 6.05 -21.06 1.94
N GLU A 95 5.14 -21.75 1.25
CA GLU A 95 5.46 -22.72 0.20
C GLU A 95 5.66 -22.09 -1.17
N ASP A 96 5.07 -20.90 -1.37
CA ASP A 96 5.17 -20.15 -2.63
C ASP A 96 5.46 -18.67 -2.37
N PRO A 97 6.74 -18.24 -2.36
CA PRO A 97 7.12 -16.86 -2.12
C PRO A 97 6.79 -15.92 -3.29
N THR A 98 6.23 -16.43 -4.39
CA THR A 98 5.80 -15.61 -5.54
C THR A 98 4.36 -15.12 -5.44
N VAL A 99 3.65 -15.51 -4.39
CA VAL A 99 2.30 -15.04 -4.07
C VAL A 99 2.36 -13.89 -3.09
N GLY A 100 1.77 -12.75 -3.45
CA GLY A 100 1.66 -11.57 -2.59
C GLY A 100 0.20 -11.21 -2.31
N GLU A 101 -0.16 -11.06 -1.04
CA GLU A 101 -1.44 -10.49 -0.63
C GLU A 101 -1.29 -8.96 -0.50
N ILE A 102 -2.11 -8.23 -1.26
CA ILE A 102 -2.06 -6.77 -1.31
C ILE A 102 -3.23 -6.16 -0.54
N GLU A 103 -2.92 -5.17 0.30
CA GLU A 103 -3.91 -4.39 1.05
C GLU A 103 -3.68 -2.90 0.81
N ILE A 104 -4.75 -2.16 0.63
CA ILE A 104 -4.74 -0.71 0.43
C ILE A 104 -5.75 -0.03 1.35
N MET A 105 -5.34 1.05 1.99
CA MET A 105 -6.22 1.91 2.77
C MET A 105 -6.00 3.37 2.36
N ILE A 106 -7.06 4.05 1.94
CA ILE A 106 -7.07 5.52 1.84
C ILE A 106 -7.84 6.04 3.06
N ALA A 107 -7.09 6.52 4.04
CA ALA A 107 -7.62 6.89 5.35
C ALA A 107 -8.28 8.27 5.35
N GLU A 108 -7.79 9.21 4.53
CA GLU A 108 -8.35 10.57 4.45
C GLU A 108 -9.61 10.56 3.60
N PRO A 109 -10.81 10.85 4.18
CA PRO A 109 -12.07 10.79 3.43
C PRO A 109 -12.11 11.72 2.21
N SER A 110 -11.48 12.90 2.31
CA SER A 110 -11.41 13.88 1.22
C SER A 110 -10.56 13.42 0.01
N CYS A 111 -9.75 12.38 0.21
CA CYS A 111 -8.87 11.82 -0.83
C CYS A 111 -9.46 10.59 -1.51
N ARG A 112 -10.60 10.08 -1.05
CA ARG A 112 -11.30 8.95 -1.65
C ARG A 112 -11.97 9.36 -2.96
N GLY A 113 -12.09 8.40 -3.89
CA GLY A 113 -12.73 8.63 -5.20
C GLY A 113 -11.90 9.50 -6.17
N ARG A 114 -10.64 9.78 -5.86
CA ARG A 114 -9.73 10.60 -6.67
C ARG A 114 -8.67 9.79 -7.43
N GLY A 115 -8.72 8.47 -7.35
CA GLY A 115 -7.77 7.57 -8.02
C GLY A 115 -6.47 7.33 -7.25
N PHE A 116 -6.34 7.79 -6.01
CA PHE A 116 -5.15 7.60 -5.18
C PHE A 116 -4.93 6.13 -4.84
N GLY A 117 -5.97 5.44 -4.41
CA GLY A 117 -5.90 4.00 -4.11
C GLY A 117 -5.53 3.16 -5.33
N LYS A 118 -6.08 3.49 -6.49
CA LYS A 118 -5.76 2.80 -7.75
C LYS A 118 -4.28 2.95 -8.11
N GLU A 119 -3.76 4.17 -8.12
CA GLU A 119 -2.35 4.38 -8.45
C GLU A 119 -1.42 3.77 -7.42
N ALA A 120 -1.69 3.93 -6.12
CA ALA A 120 -0.90 3.31 -5.06
C ALA A 120 -0.84 1.78 -5.22
N THR A 121 -1.97 1.15 -5.54
CA THR A 121 -2.04 -0.30 -5.78
C THR A 121 -1.21 -0.70 -7.00
N LEU A 122 -1.31 0.02 -8.11
CA LEU A 122 -0.52 -0.24 -9.32
C LEU A 122 0.98 -0.11 -9.07
N LEU A 123 1.40 0.94 -8.36
CA LEU A 123 2.81 1.15 -8.00
C LEU A 123 3.34 0.02 -7.10
N MET A 124 2.55 -0.40 -6.11
CA MET A 124 2.91 -1.51 -5.23
C MET A 124 3.01 -2.84 -6.01
N MET A 125 2.09 -3.09 -6.93
CA MET A 125 2.11 -4.28 -7.77
C MET A 125 3.36 -4.30 -8.67
N ALA A 126 3.69 -3.17 -9.31
CA ALA A 126 4.89 -3.07 -10.13
C ALA A 126 6.16 -3.31 -9.32
N TYR A 127 6.24 -2.76 -8.12
CA TYR A 127 7.34 -3.01 -7.19
C TYR A 127 7.43 -4.49 -6.79
N GLY A 128 6.31 -5.11 -6.46
CA GLY A 128 6.23 -6.53 -6.12
C GLY A 128 6.73 -7.43 -7.25
N VAL A 129 6.33 -7.16 -8.48
CA VAL A 129 6.79 -7.92 -9.66
C VAL A 129 8.29 -7.72 -9.92
N LYS A 130 8.76 -6.47 -9.89
CA LYS A 130 10.15 -6.13 -10.24
C LYS A 130 11.17 -6.50 -9.16
N LYS A 131 10.83 -6.29 -7.89
CA LYS A 131 11.77 -6.38 -6.77
C LYS A 131 11.57 -7.61 -5.89
N LEU A 132 10.35 -8.12 -5.79
CA LEU A 132 10.01 -9.24 -4.91
C LEU A 132 9.71 -10.53 -5.66
N GLY A 133 9.72 -10.50 -6.99
CA GLY A 133 9.46 -11.68 -7.81
C GLY A 133 8.02 -12.19 -7.74
N ILE A 134 7.06 -11.33 -7.43
CA ILE A 134 5.64 -11.70 -7.33
C ILE A 134 5.09 -12.04 -8.72
N THR A 135 4.41 -13.18 -8.81
CA THR A 135 3.73 -13.65 -10.02
C THR A 135 2.22 -13.79 -9.85
N LYS A 136 1.74 -13.68 -8.62
CA LYS A 136 0.32 -13.79 -8.28
C LYS A 136 -0.01 -12.86 -7.14
N PHE A 137 -1.01 -12.01 -7.35
CA PHE A 137 -1.55 -11.14 -6.30
C PHE A 137 -2.91 -11.64 -5.83
N GLU A 138 -3.12 -11.58 -4.53
CA GLU A 138 -4.42 -11.81 -3.90
C GLU A 138 -4.81 -10.58 -3.10
N ALA A 139 -6.12 -10.28 -3.06
CA ALA A 139 -6.71 -9.27 -2.19
C ALA A 139 -7.88 -9.88 -1.47
N LYS A 140 -7.86 -9.81 -0.14
CA LYS A 140 -8.96 -10.27 0.73
C LYS A 140 -9.69 -9.06 1.25
N ILE A 141 -10.98 -8.95 0.89
CA ILE A 141 -11.76 -7.73 1.06
C ILE A 141 -13.09 -8.09 1.71
N GLY A 142 -13.50 -7.33 2.73
CA GLY A 142 -14.83 -7.46 3.31
C GLY A 142 -15.91 -7.24 2.23
N GLN A 143 -16.95 -8.07 2.23
CA GLN A 143 -18.03 -8.00 1.23
C GLN A 143 -18.72 -6.64 1.21
N GLU A 144 -18.72 -5.90 2.32
CA GLU A 144 -19.30 -4.56 2.43
C GLU A 144 -18.43 -3.47 1.77
N ASN A 145 -17.16 -3.74 1.53
CA ASN A 145 -16.20 -2.79 0.94
C ASN A 145 -16.30 -2.81 -0.59
N GLU A 146 -17.43 -2.39 -1.12
CA GLU A 146 -17.71 -2.41 -2.56
C GLU A 146 -16.73 -1.56 -3.36
N ALA A 147 -16.27 -0.43 -2.80
CA ALA A 147 -15.31 0.46 -3.47
C ALA A 147 -13.99 -0.24 -3.76
N SER A 148 -13.43 -0.97 -2.79
CA SER A 148 -12.21 -1.76 -2.98
C SER A 148 -12.41 -2.91 -3.96
N ILE A 149 -13.53 -3.63 -3.84
CA ILE A 149 -13.86 -4.75 -4.76
C ILE A 149 -13.92 -4.24 -6.20
N CYS A 150 -14.63 -3.13 -6.45
CA CYS A 150 -14.72 -2.52 -7.77
C CYS A 150 -13.35 -2.07 -8.29
N MET A 151 -12.55 -1.46 -7.45
CA MET A 151 -11.19 -1.01 -7.83
C MET A 151 -10.32 -2.19 -8.27
N PHE A 152 -10.25 -3.25 -7.47
CA PHE A 152 -9.45 -4.44 -7.82
C PHE A 152 -9.96 -5.14 -9.08
N LYS A 153 -11.27 -5.21 -9.29
CA LYS A 153 -11.84 -5.75 -10.54
C LYS A 153 -11.43 -4.93 -11.77
N LYS A 154 -11.35 -3.60 -11.65
CA LYS A 154 -10.81 -2.73 -12.71
C LYS A 154 -9.32 -2.95 -12.95
N LEU A 155 -8.58 -3.46 -11.98
CA LEU A 155 -7.17 -3.84 -12.10
C LEU A 155 -6.99 -5.31 -12.57
N HIS A 156 -8.01 -5.89 -13.16
CA HIS A 156 -8.03 -7.25 -13.72
C HIS A 156 -8.07 -8.39 -12.71
N PHE A 157 -8.26 -8.09 -11.43
CA PHE A 157 -8.47 -9.13 -10.43
C PHE A 157 -9.81 -9.81 -10.64
N LYS A 158 -9.85 -11.12 -10.39
CA LYS A 158 -11.04 -11.97 -10.49
C LYS A 158 -11.38 -12.58 -9.15
N GLU A 159 -12.65 -12.67 -8.83
CA GLU A 159 -13.13 -13.35 -7.65
C GLU A 159 -12.83 -14.85 -7.75
N VAL A 160 -12.17 -15.40 -6.74
CA VAL A 160 -11.80 -16.82 -6.68
C VAL A 160 -12.42 -17.55 -5.48
N ALA A 161 -12.81 -16.84 -4.43
CA ALA A 161 -13.42 -17.42 -3.24
C ALA A 161 -14.27 -16.40 -2.51
N VAL A 162 -15.30 -16.92 -1.81
CA VAL A 162 -16.11 -16.16 -0.84
C VAL A 162 -16.10 -16.92 0.47
N ASN A 163 -15.75 -16.26 1.56
CA ASN A 163 -15.85 -16.80 2.91
C ASN A 163 -17.05 -16.19 3.61
N SER A 164 -18.14 -16.95 3.73
CA SER A 164 -19.39 -16.48 4.34
C SER A 164 -19.28 -16.30 5.85
N VAL A 165 -18.38 -17.01 6.53
CA VAL A 165 -18.16 -16.89 7.98
C VAL A 165 -17.53 -15.53 8.32
N PHE A 166 -16.50 -15.14 7.59
CA PHE A 166 -15.82 -13.85 7.76
C PHE A 166 -16.40 -12.74 6.88
N GLN A 167 -17.41 -13.04 6.05
CA GLN A 167 -17.99 -12.10 5.09
C GLN A 167 -16.93 -11.42 4.23
N GLU A 168 -16.03 -12.23 3.68
CA GLU A 168 -14.86 -11.79 2.94
C GLU A 168 -14.82 -12.42 1.56
N VAL A 169 -14.43 -11.65 0.57
CA VAL A 169 -14.18 -12.10 -0.80
C VAL A 169 -12.69 -12.07 -1.09
N THR A 170 -12.18 -13.11 -1.75
CA THR A 170 -10.81 -13.16 -2.26
C THR A 170 -10.81 -12.91 -3.75
N LEU A 171 -10.06 -11.90 -4.17
CA LEU A 171 -9.79 -11.58 -5.57
C LEU A 171 -8.34 -11.93 -5.90
N ARG A 172 -8.09 -12.34 -7.14
CA ARG A 172 -6.76 -12.78 -7.58
C ARG A 172 -6.44 -12.26 -8.97
N LEU A 173 -5.16 -11.94 -9.17
CA LEU A 173 -4.56 -11.65 -10.48
C LEU A 173 -3.30 -12.49 -10.65
N ASP A 174 -3.29 -13.34 -11.67
CA ASP A 174 -2.08 -14.05 -12.12
C ASP A 174 -1.33 -13.17 -13.12
N ILE A 175 -0.02 -12.97 -12.89
CA ILE A 175 0.81 -12.12 -13.73
C ILE A 175 1.37 -12.96 -14.91
N SER A 176 0.54 -13.12 -15.94
CA SER A 176 0.97 -13.60 -17.24
C SER A 176 1.87 -12.56 -17.93
N ASP A 177 2.51 -12.95 -19.05
CA ASP A 177 3.31 -12.01 -19.85
C ASP A 177 2.47 -10.81 -20.31
N GLN A 178 1.21 -11.05 -20.68
CA GLN A 178 0.27 -10.00 -21.08
C GLN A 178 -0.08 -9.08 -19.93
N GLU A 179 -0.35 -9.62 -18.73
CA GLU A 179 -0.66 -8.81 -17.54
C GLU A 179 0.57 -8.06 -17.06
N ARG A 180 1.76 -8.66 -17.16
CA ARG A 180 3.01 -7.97 -16.86
C ARG A 180 3.22 -6.77 -17.78
N GLN A 181 3.02 -6.93 -19.07
CA GLN A 181 3.13 -5.83 -20.04
C GLN A 181 2.15 -4.73 -19.73
N TRP A 182 0.87 -5.06 -19.49
CA TRP A 182 -0.15 -4.09 -19.10
C TRP A 182 0.25 -3.33 -17.84
N LEU A 183 0.69 -4.03 -16.79
CA LEU A 183 1.12 -3.40 -15.54
C LEU A 183 2.29 -2.43 -15.75
N MET A 184 3.28 -2.82 -16.55
CA MET A 184 4.43 -1.96 -16.86
C MET A 184 4.00 -0.72 -17.66
N GLU A 185 3.05 -0.84 -18.58
CA GLU A 185 2.47 0.29 -19.30
C GLU A 185 1.71 1.24 -18.37
N GLN A 186 0.93 0.70 -17.43
CA GLN A 186 0.18 1.50 -16.43
C GLN A 186 1.12 2.25 -15.45
N THR A 187 2.33 1.77 -15.28
CA THR A 187 3.30 2.30 -14.30
C THR A 187 4.59 2.82 -14.93
N ASN A 188 4.60 3.06 -16.24
CA ASN A 188 5.77 3.54 -16.98
C ASN A 188 6.26 4.93 -16.53
N HIS A 189 5.36 5.72 -15.94
CA HIS A 189 5.65 7.03 -15.35
C HIS A 189 6.26 6.95 -13.94
N MET A 190 6.25 5.77 -13.32
CA MET A 190 6.80 5.56 -11.97
C MET A 190 8.30 5.82 -11.96
N ASP A 191 8.72 6.62 -10.99
CA ASP A 191 10.12 6.94 -10.75
C ASP A 191 10.54 6.41 -9.38
N GLU A 192 11.47 5.45 -9.38
CA GLU A 192 12.03 4.89 -8.15
C GLU A 192 13.25 5.71 -7.71
N LYS A 193 13.20 6.24 -6.49
CA LYS A 193 14.24 7.12 -5.95
C LYS A 193 14.64 6.70 -4.54
N SER A 194 15.80 7.18 -4.09
CA SER A 194 16.18 7.13 -2.68
C SER A 194 15.27 8.05 -1.87
N TYR A 195 14.61 7.49 -0.86
CA TYR A 195 13.78 8.25 0.06
C TYR A 195 14.57 9.29 0.84
N THR A 196 15.78 8.93 1.29
CA THR A 196 16.69 9.85 2.00
C THR A 196 17.05 11.06 1.14
N GLU A 197 17.33 10.84 -0.15
CA GLU A 197 17.67 11.94 -1.08
C GLU A 197 16.46 12.86 -1.32
N LEU A 198 15.26 12.30 -1.46
CA LEU A 198 14.05 13.10 -1.66
C LEU A 198 13.68 13.97 -0.44
N LYS A 199 14.06 13.57 0.76
CA LYS A 199 13.83 14.34 1.99
C LYS A 199 14.82 15.49 2.19
N GLN A 200 15.94 15.49 1.51
CA GLN A 200 16.90 16.60 1.62
C GLN A 200 16.33 17.83 0.91
N PRO A 201 16.31 19.01 1.58
CA PRO A 201 15.92 20.23 0.92
C PRO A 201 16.86 20.50 -0.26
N ALA A 202 16.29 20.80 -1.43
CA ALA A 202 17.04 21.21 -2.59
C ALA A 202 17.85 22.47 -2.23
N GLY A 203 19.17 22.32 -2.00
CA GLY A 203 20.09 23.43 -1.80
C GLY A 203 20.69 23.57 -0.40
N VAL A 204 21.61 22.71 -0.06
CA VAL A 204 22.80 23.11 0.67
C VAL A 204 24.00 22.56 -0.14
N LEU A 205 24.42 23.31 -1.12
CA LEU A 205 25.77 23.28 -1.66
C LEU A 205 26.52 24.46 -1.07
#